data_8e64e9442af694f4a4672d2023e91fd1
#
_entry.id   8e64e9442af694f4a4672d2023e91fd1
#
_cell.length_a   1.000
_cell.length_b   1.000
_cell.length_c   1.000
_cell.angle_alpha   90.00
_cell.angle_beta   90.00
_cell.angle_gamma   90.00
#
_symmetry.space_group_name_H-M   'P 1'
#
loop_
_entity.id
_entity.type
_entity.pdbx_description
1 polymer ?
#
loop_
_entity_poly.entity_id
_entity_poly.type
_entity_poly.pdbx_seq_one_letter_code
_entity_poly.pdbx_strand_id
1 'polypeptide(L)'
;FDHVLVDEYQDTNRLQSSILLALKPEGRGLTVVGDDAQSIYSFRAATVRNILDFPKAFLPAATVITLDRNYRSTQPILAAANGVIDLAAERFTKNLWTDRQSGELPRLVSVRDEVEQARYVVERILENREGGTVLKQQAVLFRASSHSGHLEVELTRRNIPFVKFGGLKFLDSAHVKD
;
A
#
# COMPACT_ATOMS: atom_id res chain seq x y z
N PHE A 1 28.52 13.69 -5.24
CA PHE A 1 28.11 12.29 -5.40
C PHE A 1 28.09 11.93 -6.88
N ASP A 2 28.72 10.83 -7.28
CA ASP A 2 28.70 10.36 -8.67
C ASP A 2 27.33 9.80 -9.04
N HIS A 3 26.74 9.00 -8.12
CA HIS A 3 25.40 8.44 -8.27
C HIS A 3 24.52 8.79 -7.09
N VAL A 4 23.23 9.05 -7.39
CA VAL A 4 22.15 9.24 -6.40
C VAL A 4 21.00 8.33 -6.79
N LEU A 5 20.59 7.49 -5.86
CA LEU A 5 19.47 6.54 -6.00
C LEU A 5 18.40 6.94 -5.00
N VAL A 6 17.17 7.08 -5.47
CA VAL A 6 16.01 7.42 -4.62
C VAL A 6 14.92 6.40 -4.85
N ASP A 7 14.50 5.76 -3.76
CA ASP A 7 13.39 4.83 -3.76
C ASP A 7 12.10 5.50 -3.26
N GLU A 8 10.95 4.92 -3.56
CA GLU A 8 9.62 5.41 -3.20
C GLU A 8 9.41 6.90 -3.57
N TYR A 9 9.85 7.29 -4.77
CA TYR A 9 9.87 8.69 -5.17
C TYR A 9 8.48 9.33 -5.23
N GLN A 10 7.41 8.56 -5.40
CA GLN A 10 6.01 9.03 -5.36
C GLN A 10 5.62 9.59 -3.98
N ASP A 11 6.36 9.25 -2.91
CA ASP A 11 6.08 9.69 -1.54
C ASP A 11 6.82 10.98 -1.17
N THR A 12 7.59 11.54 -2.10
CA THR A 12 8.32 12.78 -1.88
C THR A 12 7.41 14.00 -1.94
N ASN A 13 7.72 15.00 -1.12
CA ASN A 13 7.12 16.33 -1.23
C ASN A 13 7.92 17.22 -2.20
N ARG A 14 7.38 18.39 -2.52
CA ARG A 14 8.02 19.34 -3.45
C ARG A 14 9.41 19.80 -3.01
N LEU A 15 9.61 20.02 -1.71
CA LEU A 15 10.91 20.44 -1.18
C LEU A 15 11.97 19.35 -1.38
N GLN A 16 11.63 18.10 -1.06
CA GLN A 16 12.54 16.96 -1.25
C GLN A 16 12.91 16.78 -2.74
N SER A 17 11.94 16.89 -3.64
CA SER A 17 12.18 16.86 -5.07
C SER A 17 13.09 18.03 -5.51
N SER A 18 12.86 19.26 -5.03
CA SER A 18 13.70 20.42 -5.35
C SER A 18 15.14 20.26 -4.86
N ILE A 19 15.34 19.69 -3.67
CA ILE A 19 16.68 19.39 -3.14
C ILE A 19 17.39 18.38 -4.05
N LEU A 20 16.70 17.33 -4.47
CA LEU A 20 17.26 16.31 -5.37
C LEU A 20 17.69 16.91 -6.71
N LEU A 21 16.83 17.72 -7.31
CA LEU A 21 17.14 18.40 -8.58
C LEU A 21 18.29 19.41 -8.44
N ALA A 22 18.41 20.09 -7.30
CA ALA A 22 19.53 20.97 -7.01
C ALA A 22 20.87 20.21 -6.83
N LEU A 23 20.81 19.01 -6.25
CA LEU A 23 21.99 18.13 -6.11
C LEU A 23 22.47 17.55 -7.46
N LYS A 24 21.57 17.36 -8.39
CA LYS A 24 21.83 16.73 -9.71
C LYS A 24 21.12 17.51 -10.82
N PRO A 25 21.52 18.75 -11.09
CA PRO A 25 20.79 19.63 -12.02
C PRO A 25 20.76 19.10 -13.46
N GLU A 26 21.78 18.37 -13.88
CA GLU A 26 21.84 17.74 -15.21
C GLU A 26 21.27 16.30 -15.21
N GLY A 27 20.85 15.77 -14.06
CA GLY A 27 20.33 14.41 -13.92
C GLY A 27 21.36 13.28 -14.11
N ARG A 28 22.61 13.59 -14.45
CA ARG A 28 23.64 12.57 -14.72
C ARG A 28 23.91 11.73 -13.45
N GLY A 29 23.75 10.40 -13.55
CA GLY A 29 23.91 9.48 -12.42
C GLY A 29 22.77 9.57 -11.39
N LEU A 30 21.62 10.16 -11.74
CA LEU A 30 20.43 10.15 -10.91
C LEU A 30 19.45 9.06 -11.38
N THR A 31 19.03 8.22 -10.45
CA THR A 31 17.99 7.23 -10.69
C THR A 31 16.93 7.33 -9.59
N VAL A 32 15.69 7.43 -9.99
CA VAL A 32 14.55 7.35 -9.07
C VAL A 32 13.73 6.10 -9.36
N VAL A 33 13.24 5.47 -8.31
CA VAL A 33 12.34 4.32 -8.38
C VAL A 33 11.06 4.68 -7.64
N GLY A 34 9.92 4.27 -8.16
CA GLY A 34 8.64 4.50 -7.51
C GLY A 34 7.48 3.93 -8.29
N ASP A 35 6.32 4.00 -7.67
CA ASP A 35 5.06 3.51 -8.22
C ASP A 35 3.98 4.57 -7.99
N ASP A 36 3.57 5.25 -9.05
CA ASP A 36 2.52 6.29 -9.00
C ASP A 36 1.20 5.78 -8.43
N ALA A 37 0.88 4.48 -8.64
CA ALA A 37 -0.30 3.83 -8.06
C ALA A 37 -0.24 3.68 -6.52
N GLN A 38 0.96 3.77 -5.92
CA GLN A 38 1.17 3.70 -4.47
C GLN A 38 1.32 5.07 -3.81
N SER A 39 1.03 6.17 -4.49
CA SER A 39 1.10 7.53 -3.95
C SER A 39 -0.05 7.80 -2.97
N ILE A 40 0.09 7.35 -1.72
CA ILE A 40 -0.94 7.44 -0.68
C ILE A 40 -0.61 8.41 0.47
N TYR A 41 0.53 9.13 0.40
CA TYR A 41 1.00 10.03 1.44
C TYR A 41 0.73 11.51 1.18
N SER A 42 -0.32 11.86 0.42
CA SER A 42 -0.72 13.25 0.16
C SER A 42 -0.97 14.06 1.45
N PHE A 43 -1.45 13.41 2.52
CA PHE A 43 -1.62 14.03 3.84
C PHE A 43 -0.29 14.44 4.52
N ARG A 44 0.86 13.97 4.02
CA ARG A 44 2.22 14.40 4.39
C ARG A 44 2.83 15.34 3.37
N ALA A 45 2.01 16.01 2.57
CA ALA A 45 2.40 16.88 1.47
C ALA A 45 3.19 16.17 0.34
N ALA A 46 3.18 14.84 0.27
CA ALA A 46 3.67 14.12 -0.90
C ALA A 46 2.82 14.45 -2.13
N THR A 47 3.43 14.45 -3.30
CA THR A 47 2.71 14.71 -4.55
C THR A 47 3.15 13.73 -5.64
N VAL A 48 2.17 13.03 -6.21
CA VAL A 48 2.37 12.15 -7.35
C VAL A 48 2.96 12.89 -8.56
N ARG A 49 2.78 14.22 -8.64
CA ARG A 49 3.39 15.05 -9.70
C ARG A 49 4.89 14.90 -9.74
N ASN A 50 5.57 14.73 -8.60
CA ASN A 50 7.01 14.58 -8.58
C ASN A 50 7.49 13.41 -9.45
N ILE A 51 6.85 12.24 -9.37
CA ILE A 51 7.23 11.09 -10.19
C ILE A 51 6.70 11.20 -11.62
N LEU A 52 5.48 11.69 -11.83
CA LEU A 52 4.89 11.82 -13.16
C LEU A 52 5.64 12.84 -14.03
N ASP A 53 6.12 13.93 -13.44
CA ASP A 53 6.83 15.00 -14.15
C ASP A 53 8.35 14.78 -14.20
N PHE A 54 8.90 13.86 -13.40
CA PHE A 54 10.33 13.62 -13.31
C PHE A 54 11.01 13.38 -14.66
N PRO A 55 10.47 12.58 -15.60
CA PRO A 55 11.12 12.38 -16.90
C PRO A 55 11.34 13.67 -17.69
N LYS A 56 10.45 14.66 -17.50
CA LYS A 56 10.50 15.95 -18.21
C LYS A 56 11.37 17.01 -17.53
N ALA A 57 11.91 16.70 -16.34
CA ALA A 57 12.74 17.63 -15.58
C ALA A 57 14.14 17.84 -16.19
N PHE A 58 14.53 17.04 -17.17
CA PHE A 58 15.87 17.02 -17.77
C PHE A 58 15.84 17.12 -19.28
N LEU A 59 16.97 17.57 -19.87
CA LEU A 59 17.22 17.57 -21.31
C LEU A 59 18.57 16.87 -21.59
N PRO A 60 18.57 15.73 -22.31
CA PRO A 60 17.38 15.00 -22.78
C PRO A 60 16.53 14.49 -21.63
N ALA A 61 15.25 14.17 -21.90
CA ALA A 61 14.35 13.61 -20.91
C ALA A 61 14.91 12.31 -20.30
N ALA A 62 14.59 12.07 -19.02
CA ALA A 62 15.06 10.87 -18.35
C ALA A 62 14.45 9.60 -18.99
N THR A 63 15.26 8.55 -19.07
CA THR A 63 14.80 7.24 -19.56
C THR A 63 13.86 6.62 -18.53
N VAL A 64 12.68 6.20 -18.98
CA VAL A 64 11.71 5.49 -18.16
C VAL A 64 11.78 4.00 -18.45
N ILE A 65 12.00 3.20 -17.41
CA ILE A 65 11.99 1.73 -17.48
C ILE A 65 10.83 1.24 -16.65
N THR A 66 9.88 0.56 -17.27
CA THR A 66 8.69 0.03 -16.59
C THR A 66 8.96 -1.40 -16.10
N LEU A 67 8.72 -1.65 -14.81
CA LEU A 67 8.75 -2.97 -14.20
C LEU A 67 7.30 -3.41 -13.97
N ASP A 68 6.76 -4.22 -14.86
CA ASP A 68 5.35 -4.61 -14.89
C ASP A 68 5.10 -6.05 -14.45
N ARG A 69 6.15 -6.90 -14.42
CA ARG A 69 6.03 -8.27 -13.91
C ARG A 69 6.01 -8.31 -12.39
N ASN A 70 4.91 -8.85 -11.84
CA ASN A 70 4.71 -9.00 -10.40
C ASN A 70 5.00 -10.45 -9.96
N TYR A 71 5.84 -10.60 -8.92
CA TYR A 71 6.22 -11.90 -8.35
C TYR A 71 5.53 -12.20 -7.03
N ARG A 72 4.75 -11.26 -6.50
CA ARG A 72 4.08 -11.36 -5.19
C ARG A 72 2.67 -11.90 -5.32
N SER A 73 1.87 -11.29 -6.17
CA SER A 73 0.42 -11.51 -6.24
C SER A 73 0.05 -12.53 -7.31
N THR A 74 -1.13 -13.12 -7.17
CA THR A 74 -1.74 -13.99 -8.19
C THR A 74 -2.51 -13.16 -9.21
N GLN A 75 -2.80 -13.76 -10.37
CA GLN A 75 -3.49 -13.08 -11.47
C GLN A 75 -4.83 -12.43 -11.07
N PRO A 76 -5.74 -13.06 -10.30
CA PRO A 76 -6.99 -12.40 -9.89
C PRO A 76 -6.79 -11.15 -9.02
N ILE A 77 -5.76 -11.13 -8.17
CA ILE A 77 -5.43 -9.97 -7.35
C ILE A 77 -4.95 -8.81 -8.25
N LEU A 78 -4.06 -9.11 -9.21
CA LEU A 78 -3.58 -8.09 -10.14
C LEU A 78 -4.68 -7.57 -11.07
N ALA A 79 -5.61 -8.42 -11.50
CA ALA A 79 -6.75 -7.98 -12.29
C ALA A 79 -7.62 -6.96 -11.53
N ALA A 80 -7.88 -7.22 -10.25
CA ALA A 80 -8.60 -6.27 -9.40
C ALA A 80 -7.80 -4.96 -9.18
N ALA A 81 -6.50 -5.05 -8.91
CA ALA A 81 -5.64 -3.89 -8.72
C ALA A 81 -5.53 -3.03 -9.99
N ASN A 82 -5.31 -3.66 -11.15
CA ASN A 82 -5.28 -2.97 -12.44
C ASN A 82 -6.62 -2.27 -12.73
N GLY A 83 -7.76 -2.95 -12.47
CA GLY A 83 -9.08 -2.36 -12.64
C GLY A 83 -9.35 -1.14 -11.76
N VAL A 84 -8.77 -1.08 -10.55
CA VAL A 84 -8.86 0.09 -9.68
C VAL A 84 -7.99 1.22 -10.21
N ILE A 85 -6.73 0.95 -10.56
CA ILE A 85 -5.81 2.01 -11.01
C ILE A 85 -6.17 2.55 -12.40
N ASP A 86 -6.87 1.79 -13.22
CA ASP A 86 -7.37 2.23 -14.53
C ASP A 86 -8.34 3.42 -14.42
N LEU A 87 -8.94 3.63 -13.25
CA LEU A 87 -9.81 4.79 -12.96
C LEU A 87 -9.01 6.09 -12.69
N ALA A 88 -7.69 6.02 -12.51
CA ALA A 88 -6.88 7.19 -12.27
C ALA A 88 -6.76 8.05 -13.53
N ALA A 89 -7.04 9.36 -13.41
CA ALA A 89 -7.02 10.30 -14.52
C ALA A 89 -5.62 10.49 -15.13
N GLU A 90 -4.59 10.41 -14.30
CA GLU A 90 -3.19 10.55 -14.68
C GLU A 90 -2.35 9.45 -14.04
N ARG A 91 -1.60 8.73 -14.85
CA ARG A 91 -0.74 7.63 -14.40
C ARG A 91 0.29 7.27 -15.47
N PHE A 92 1.35 6.56 -15.09
CA PHE A 92 2.15 5.84 -16.07
C PHE A 92 1.34 4.68 -16.66
N THR A 93 1.47 4.49 -17.95
CA THR A 93 0.83 3.35 -18.62
C THR A 93 1.60 2.08 -18.28
N LYS A 94 1.10 1.34 -17.29
CA LYS A 94 1.61 0.02 -16.92
C LYS A 94 0.44 -0.89 -16.60
N ASN A 95 0.61 -2.18 -16.86
CA ASN A 95 -0.38 -3.20 -16.55
C ASN A 95 0.35 -4.36 -15.88
N LEU A 96 0.15 -4.50 -14.58
CA LEU A 96 0.85 -5.54 -13.81
C LEU A 96 0.37 -6.93 -14.23
N TRP A 97 1.31 -7.81 -14.45
CA TRP A 97 1.04 -9.20 -14.83
C TRP A 97 1.90 -10.19 -14.03
N THR A 98 1.49 -11.45 -13.99
CA THR A 98 2.18 -12.51 -13.25
C THR A 98 1.92 -13.87 -13.90
N ASP A 99 2.87 -14.79 -13.70
CA ASP A 99 2.69 -16.21 -14.04
C ASP A 99 2.00 -17.00 -12.91
N ARG A 100 1.77 -16.36 -11.74
CA ARG A 100 1.17 -17.01 -10.57
C ARG A 100 -0.34 -17.16 -10.75
N GLN A 101 -0.78 -18.37 -11.04
CA GLN A 101 -2.19 -18.68 -11.18
C GLN A 101 -2.85 -18.96 -9.82
N SER A 102 -4.13 -18.65 -9.70
CA SER A 102 -4.99 -19.02 -8.58
C SER A 102 -6.44 -19.07 -9.06
N GLY A 103 -7.20 -20.02 -8.54
CA GLY A 103 -8.65 -20.07 -8.73
C GLY A 103 -9.43 -19.18 -7.74
N GLU A 104 -8.74 -18.61 -6.73
CA GLU A 104 -9.38 -17.75 -5.73
C GLU A 104 -9.47 -16.31 -6.25
N LEU A 105 -10.67 -15.75 -6.18
CA LEU A 105 -10.95 -14.36 -6.54
C LEU A 105 -10.99 -13.49 -5.27
N PRO A 106 -10.57 -12.21 -5.37
CA PRO A 106 -10.86 -11.22 -4.33
C PRO A 106 -12.37 -11.16 -4.06
N ARG A 107 -12.76 -11.07 -2.79
CA ARG A 107 -14.16 -11.01 -2.37
C ARG A 107 -14.51 -9.64 -1.83
N LEU A 108 -15.57 -9.04 -2.34
CA LEU A 108 -16.21 -7.87 -1.75
C LEU A 108 -17.31 -8.35 -0.81
N VAL A 109 -17.25 -7.92 0.44
CA VAL A 109 -18.24 -8.29 1.47
C VAL A 109 -18.84 -7.02 2.06
N SER A 110 -20.15 -6.91 2.04
CA SER A 110 -20.90 -5.85 2.69
C SER A 110 -21.53 -6.35 3.98
N VAL A 111 -21.43 -5.56 5.03
CA VAL A 111 -21.97 -5.86 6.36
C VAL A 111 -22.78 -4.66 6.87
N ARG A 112 -23.56 -4.83 7.92
CA ARG A 112 -24.46 -3.79 8.43
C ARG A 112 -23.74 -2.74 9.27
N ASP A 113 -22.74 -3.17 10.05
CA ASP A 113 -22.02 -2.33 11.00
C ASP A 113 -20.61 -2.86 11.28
N GLU A 114 -19.83 -2.11 12.07
CA GLU A 114 -18.46 -2.44 12.42
C GLU A 114 -18.36 -3.68 13.31
N VAL A 115 -19.40 -4.00 14.08
CA VAL A 115 -19.43 -5.20 14.93
C VAL A 115 -19.57 -6.45 14.07
N GLU A 116 -20.46 -6.41 13.09
CA GLU A 116 -20.60 -7.49 12.12
C GLU A 116 -19.35 -7.64 11.27
N GLN A 117 -18.72 -6.52 10.86
CA GLN A 117 -17.44 -6.52 10.16
C GLN A 117 -16.35 -7.24 10.96
N ALA A 118 -16.17 -6.87 12.24
CA ALA A 118 -15.18 -7.48 13.11
C ALA A 118 -15.40 -8.98 13.27
N ARG A 119 -16.66 -9.39 13.47
CA ARG A 119 -17.04 -10.80 13.60
C ARG A 119 -16.72 -11.58 12.33
N TYR A 120 -17.12 -11.07 11.17
CA TYR A 120 -16.83 -11.69 9.87
C TYR A 120 -15.33 -11.86 9.65
N VAL A 121 -14.54 -10.82 9.91
CA VAL A 121 -13.07 -10.87 9.73
C VAL A 121 -12.45 -11.92 10.63
N VAL A 122 -12.87 -12.00 11.91
CA VAL A 122 -12.35 -12.98 12.85
C VAL A 122 -12.73 -14.41 12.45
N GLU A 123 -13.94 -14.63 11.96
CA GLU A 123 -14.37 -15.92 11.42
C GLU A 123 -13.49 -16.34 10.24
N ARG A 124 -13.21 -15.44 9.31
CA ARG A 124 -12.29 -15.70 8.18
C ARG A 124 -10.88 -16.04 8.64
N ILE A 125 -10.36 -15.32 9.66
CA ILE A 125 -9.05 -15.61 10.24
C ILE A 125 -8.99 -17.04 10.79
N LEU A 126 -10.03 -17.46 11.50
CA LEU A 126 -10.10 -18.81 12.09
C LEU A 126 -10.24 -19.88 11.00
N GLU A 127 -11.10 -19.68 10.03
CA GLU A 127 -11.25 -20.62 8.89
C GLU A 127 -9.94 -20.77 8.10
N ASN A 128 -9.25 -19.68 7.82
CA ASN A 128 -7.95 -19.73 7.18
C ASN A 128 -6.92 -20.50 8.01
N ARG A 129 -6.94 -20.33 9.34
CA ARG A 129 -6.08 -21.08 10.26
C ARG A 129 -6.40 -22.58 10.23
N GLU A 130 -7.66 -22.94 10.22
CA GLU A 130 -8.12 -24.34 10.10
C GLU A 130 -7.73 -24.94 8.74
N GLY A 131 -7.75 -24.12 7.69
CA GLY A 131 -7.25 -24.44 6.35
C GLY A 131 -5.73 -24.50 6.22
N GLY A 132 -4.98 -24.30 7.33
CA GLY A 132 -3.52 -24.42 7.37
C GLY A 132 -2.72 -23.11 7.26
N THR A 133 -3.38 -21.95 7.11
CA THR A 133 -2.70 -20.65 7.08
C THR A 133 -2.45 -20.16 8.51
N VAL A 134 -1.21 -20.20 8.97
CA VAL A 134 -0.88 -19.76 10.34
C VAL A 134 -1.17 -18.27 10.56
N LEU A 135 -1.54 -17.90 11.80
CA LEU A 135 -1.97 -16.53 12.12
C LEU A 135 -0.97 -15.45 11.71
N LYS A 136 0.34 -15.70 11.88
CA LYS A 136 1.40 -14.76 11.49
C LYS A 136 1.51 -14.47 10.00
N GLN A 137 0.85 -15.26 9.15
CA GLN A 137 0.79 -15.09 7.70
C GLN A 137 -0.50 -14.38 7.26
N GLN A 138 -1.35 -14.01 8.21
CA GLN A 138 -2.59 -13.28 7.94
C GLN A 138 -2.44 -11.83 8.37
N ALA A 139 -2.97 -10.91 7.57
CA ALA A 139 -2.97 -9.48 7.88
C ALA A 139 -4.33 -8.87 7.59
N VAL A 140 -4.75 -7.93 8.44
CA VAL A 140 -5.93 -7.09 8.21
C VAL A 140 -5.46 -5.66 8.04
N LEU A 141 -5.82 -5.04 6.92
CA LEU A 141 -5.46 -3.67 6.61
C LEU A 141 -6.68 -2.75 6.80
N PHE A 142 -6.46 -1.57 7.37
CA PHE A 142 -7.50 -0.56 7.56
C PHE A 142 -6.97 0.84 7.29
N ARG A 143 -7.85 1.75 6.91
CA ARG A 143 -7.48 3.11 6.50
C ARG A 143 -7.10 4.01 7.67
N ALA A 144 -7.75 3.85 8.81
CA ALA A 144 -7.53 4.66 10.01
C ALA A 144 -7.51 3.79 11.26
N SER A 145 -6.73 4.19 12.28
CA SER A 145 -6.58 3.43 13.53
C SER A 145 -7.91 3.20 14.25
N SER A 146 -8.87 4.12 14.12
CA SER A 146 -10.23 3.97 14.68
C SER A 146 -10.99 2.76 14.14
N HIS A 147 -10.71 2.34 12.90
CA HIS A 147 -11.40 1.21 12.28
C HIS A 147 -11.03 -0.15 12.90
N SER A 148 -9.95 -0.24 13.67
CA SER A 148 -9.53 -1.49 14.29
C SER A 148 -10.17 -1.78 15.64
N GLY A 149 -10.87 -0.81 16.26
CA GLY A 149 -11.36 -0.94 17.64
C GLY A 149 -12.21 -2.18 17.89
N HIS A 150 -13.28 -2.35 17.13
CA HIS A 150 -14.17 -3.52 17.26
C HIS A 150 -13.45 -4.83 16.94
N LEU A 151 -12.52 -4.81 15.97
CA LEU A 151 -11.71 -5.98 15.62
C LEU A 151 -10.78 -6.39 16.76
N GLU A 152 -10.10 -5.43 17.40
CA GLU A 152 -9.20 -5.69 18.54
C GLU A 152 -9.97 -6.31 19.72
N VAL A 153 -11.17 -5.80 20.02
CA VAL A 153 -12.05 -6.35 21.05
C VAL A 153 -12.45 -7.80 20.71
N GLU A 154 -12.87 -8.05 19.48
CA GLU A 154 -13.32 -9.39 19.07
C GLU A 154 -12.17 -10.41 19.03
N LEU A 155 -10.97 -10.00 18.57
CA LEU A 155 -9.76 -10.84 18.61
C LEU A 155 -9.38 -11.19 20.06
N THR A 156 -9.40 -10.20 20.97
CA THR A 156 -9.11 -10.40 22.40
C THR A 156 -10.13 -11.32 23.05
N ARG A 157 -11.42 -11.13 22.77
CA ARG A 157 -12.50 -11.98 23.31
C ARG A 157 -12.35 -13.44 22.94
N ARG A 158 -11.81 -13.71 21.74
CA ARG A 158 -11.58 -15.08 21.25
C ARG A 158 -10.16 -15.60 21.52
N ASN A 159 -9.36 -14.89 22.31
CA ASN A 159 -7.97 -15.22 22.61
C ASN A 159 -7.10 -15.42 21.36
N ILE A 160 -7.32 -14.62 20.31
CA ILE A 160 -6.51 -14.64 19.09
C ILE A 160 -5.40 -13.62 19.26
N PRO A 161 -4.11 -14.06 19.29
CA PRO A 161 -2.98 -13.13 19.39
C PRO A 161 -2.83 -12.30 18.11
N PHE A 162 -2.56 -11.00 18.27
CA PHE A 162 -2.34 -10.09 17.15
C PHE A 162 -1.29 -9.02 17.50
N VAL A 163 -0.72 -8.42 16.46
CA VAL A 163 0.16 -7.24 16.56
C VAL A 163 -0.47 -6.13 15.75
N LYS A 164 -0.60 -4.95 16.34
CA LYS A 164 -1.06 -3.73 15.65
C LYS A 164 0.14 -2.87 15.29
N PHE A 165 0.21 -2.48 14.04
CA PHE A 165 1.18 -1.51 13.55
C PHE A 165 0.50 -0.14 13.38
N GLY A 166 1.09 0.90 13.96
CA GLY A 166 0.55 2.26 13.94
C GLY A 166 -0.53 2.50 15.01
N GLY A 167 -0.29 3.48 15.86
CA GLY A 167 -1.16 3.86 16.99
C GLY A 167 -1.10 2.91 18.18
N LEU A 168 -1.81 3.27 19.24
CA LEU A 168 -1.99 2.43 20.43
C LEU A 168 -3.04 1.34 20.17
N LYS A 169 -2.92 0.21 20.85
CA LYS A 169 -4.02 -0.76 20.91
C LYS A 169 -5.24 -0.10 21.54
N PHE A 170 -6.43 -0.48 21.09
CA PHE A 170 -7.69 0.09 21.57
C PHE A 170 -7.79 0.00 23.10
N LEU A 171 -7.52 -1.17 23.66
CA LEU A 171 -7.58 -1.42 25.12
C LEU A 171 -6.45 -0.72 25.91
N ASP A 172 -5.41 -0.21 25.25
CA ASP A 172 -4.33 0.55 25.86
C ASP A 172 -4.56 2.06 25.80
N SER A 173 -5.63 2.51 25.14
CA SER A 173 -5.98 3.92 25.03
C SER A 173 -6.50 4.45 26.35
N ALA A 174 -6.08 5.67 26.75
CA ALA A 174 -6.41 6.27 28.05
C ALA A 174 -7.92 6.34 28.32
N HIS A 175 -8.71 6.67 27.29
CA HIS A 175 -10.18 6.79 27.39
C HIS A 175 -10.92 5.43 27.52
N VAL A 176 -10.22 4.31 27.52
CA VAL A 176 -10.79 2.96 27.71
C VAL A 176 -10.36 2.37 29.07
N LYS A 177 -9.33 2.97 29.71
CA LYS A 177 -8.80 2.52 31.01
C LYS A 177 -9.50 3.16 32.22
N ASP A 178 -10.26 4.23 31.99
CA ASP A 178 -11.10 4.90 32.99
C ASP A 178 -12.49 4.26 33.05
#